data_9f811d3030c5ef80163f8d2e44e607ab
#
_entry.id   9f811d3030c5ef80163f8d2e44e607ab
#
_cell.length_a   1.000
_cell.length_b   1.000
_cell.length_c   1.000
_cell.angle_alpha   90.00
_cell.angle_beta   90.00
_cell.angle_gamma   90.00
#
_symmetry.space_group_name_H-M   'P 1'
#
loop_
_entity.id
_entity.type
_entity.pdbx_description
1 polymer ?
#
loop_
_entity_poly.entity_id
_entity_poly.type
_entity_poly.pdbx_seq_one_letter_code
_entity_poly.pdbx_strand_id
1 'polypeptide(L)'
;MEAKPFIEPVLDRRGVVITTRVDVKGAFNAASWTSILQGLKEFNFPRNLYKLSKGYFSNRTTVLTMNNVSETRRITKRCPQGSCCGPGFWNVLNNYLLEIELTNHSQAIAFAEDLIVLTRGDKLWKAENYMNIEMKKIMEWQQTVDSCLMKTNHELCLCLVGQGRKRKK
;
A
#
# COMPACT_ATOMS: atom_id res chain seq x y z
N MET A 1 -12.21 3.29 -5.66
CA MET A 1 -12.96 2.00 -5.60
C MET A 1 -13.69 1.98 -4.28
N GLU A 2 -14.97 1.62 -4.24
CA GLU A 2 -15.79 1.70 -3.04
C GLU A 2 -15.93 0.32 -2.40
N ALA A 3 -15.84 0.22 -1.07
CA ALA A 3 -16.01 -1.02 -0.32
C ALA A 3 -17.47 -1.50 -0.28
N LYS A 4 -18.42 -0.57 -0.29
CA LYS A 4 -19.84 -0.83 -0.11
C LYS A 4 -20.43 -1.86 -1.10
N PRO A 5 -20.21 -1.76 -2.43
CA PRO A 5 -20.71 -2.73 -3.40
C PRO A 5 -20.15 -4.15 -3.22
N PHE A 6 -18.97 -4.26 -2.59
CA PHE A 6 -18.34 -5.55 -2.30
C PHE A 6 -18.94 -6.20 -1.03
N ILE A 7 -19.29 -5.40 -0.04
CA ILE A 7 -19.71 -5.84 1.30
C ILE A 7 -21.21 -6.15 1.36
N GLU A 8 -22.07 -5.25 0.89
CA GLU A 8 -23.53 -5.34 1.05
C GLU A 8 -24.13 -6.66 0.53
N PRO A 9 -23.81 -7.13 -0.69
CA PRO A 9 -24.41 -8.37 -1.20
C PRO A 9 -24.04 -9.62 -0.39
N VAL A 10 -22.92 -9.59 0.31
CA VAL A 10 -22.45 -10.69 1.15
C VAL A 10 -23.21 -10.72 2.45
N LEU A 11 -23.41 -9.56 3.07
CA LEU A 11 -24.17 -9.43 4.32
C LEU A 11 -25.65 -9.77 4.14
N ASP A 12 -26.24 -9.40 3.01
CA ASP A 12 -27.63 -9.74 2.68
C ASP A 12 -27.84 -11.26 2.59
N ARG A 13 -26.84 -12.00 2.15
CA ARG A 13 -26.83 -13.49 2.09
C ARG A 13 -26.32 -14.15 3.37
N ARG A 14 -26.15 -13.38 4.46
CA ARG A 14 -25.59 -13.85 5.74
C ARG A 14 -24.16 -14.43 5.61
N GLY A 15 -23.42 -13.97 4.64
CA GLY A 15 -22.00 -14.26 4.51
C GLY A 15 -21.15 -13.46 5.50
N VAL A 16 -19.86 -13.65 5.43
CA VAL A 16 -18.85 -13.01 6.26
C VAL A 16 -17.90 -12.21 5.38
N VAL A 17 -17.55 -11.01 5.81
CA VAL A 17 -16.47 -10.22 5.22
C VAL A 17 -15.41 -9.97 6.30
N ILE A 18 -14.18 -10.34 6.00
CA ILE A 18 -13.01 -10.01 6.80
C ILE A 18 -12.37 -8.77 6.19
N THR A 19 -12.09 -7.79 7.04
CA THR A 19 -11.34 -6.59 6.67
C THR A 19 -9.99 -6.64 7.36
N THR A 20 -8.93 -6.59 6.58
CA THR A 20 -7.56 -6.53 7.09
C THR A 20 -6.93 -5.21 6.66
N ARG A 21 -6.43 -4.44 7.62
CA ARG A 21 -5.63 -3.25 7.36
C ARG A 21 -4.16 -3.63 7.40
N VAL A 22 -3.45 -3.27 6.37
CA VAL A 22 -2.00 -3.42 6.27
C VAL A 22 -1.39 -2.02 6.31
N ASP A 23 -0.61 -1.75 7.33
CA ASP A 23 0.12 -0.50 7.48
C ASP A 23 1.56 -0.67 6.98
N VAL A 24 1.99 0.24 6.12
CA VAL A 24 3.35 0.24 5.59
C VAL A 24 4.22 1.16 6.44
N LYS A 25 4.92 0.58 7.41
CA LYS A 25 5.74 1.35 8.34
C LYS A 25 6.79 2.19 7.65
N GLY A 26 6.68 3.51 7.83
CA GLY A 26 7.66 4.45 7.28
C GLY A 26 7.66 4.52 5.74
N ALA A 27 6.53 4.24 5.11
CA ALA A 27 6.31 4.22 3.69
C ALA A 27 7.08 5.31 2.91
N PHE A 28 6.81 6.58 3.24
CA PHE A 28 7.48 7.72 2.60
C PHE A 28 8.99 7.77 2.87
N ASN A 29 9.45 7.31 4.04
CA ASN A 29 10.86 7.33 4.40
C ASN A 29 11.65 6.20 3.72
N ALA A 30 10.99 5.11 3.41
CA ALA A 30 11.58 3.93 2.81
C ALA A 30 11.57 4.00 1.27
N ALA A 31 10.77 4.86 0.67
CA ALA A 31 10.54 4.96 -0.77
C ALA A 31 11.86 5.10 -1.57
N SER A 32 12.19 4.07 -2.36
CA SER A 32 13.38 4.02 -3.20
C SER A 32 13.21 4.87 -4.46
N TRP A 33 14.12 5.78 -4.72
CA TRP A 33 14.09 6.58 -5.94
C TRP A 33 14.29 5.74 -7.20
N THR A 34 15.09 4.69 -7.11
CA THR A 34 15.30 3.75 -8.22
C THR A 34 13.99 3.06 -8.59
N SER A 35 13.27 2.54 -7.60
CA SER A 35 11.98 1.87 -7.81
C SER A 35 10.92 2.85 -8.34
N ILE A 36 10.87 4.09 -7.83
CA ILE A 36 9.99 5.13 -8.36
C ILE A 36 10.29 5.42 -9.83
N LEU A 37 11.57 5.63 -10.18
CA LEU A 37 11.97 5.91 -11.56
C LEU A 37 11.70 4.72 -12.49
N GLN A 38 11.84 3.50 -12.00
CA GLN A 38 11.47 2.30 -12.74
C GLN A 38 9.95 2.25 -12.97
N GLY A 39 9.14 2.45 -11.95
CA GLY A 39 7.68 2.49 -12.08
C GLY A 39 7.21 3.57 -13.04
N LEU A 40 7.79 4.77 -13.00
CA LEU A 40 7.45 5.82 -13.96
C LEU A 40 7.71 5.40 -15.40
N LYS A 41 8.70 4.54 -15.68
CA LYS A 41 8.94 3.99 -17.01
C LYS A 41 7.92 2.91 -17.37
N GLU A 42 7.68 1.95 -16.47
CA GLU A 42 6.79 0.80 -16.68
C GLU A 42 5.35 1.24 -16.88
N PHE A 43 4.91 2.26 -16.14
CA PHE A 43 3.58 2.86 -16.31
C PHE A 43 3.50 3.90 -17.44
N ASN A 44 4.51 3.94 -18.33
CA ASN A 44 4.54 4.81 -19.51
C ASN A 44 4.30 6.30 -19.22
N PHE A 45 4.87 6.81 -18.12
CA PHE A 45 4.79 8.24 -17.83
C PHE A 45 5.44 9.07 -18.92
N PRO A 46 4.92 10.27 -19.24
CA PRO A 46 5.50 11.18 -20.22
C PRO A 46 6.98 11.43 -19.98
N ARG A 47 7.79 11.38 -21.04
CA ARG A 47 9.25 11.49 -20.98
C ARG A 47 9.75 12.76 -20.25
N ASN A 48 9.03 13.86 -20.38
CA ASN A 48 9.33 15.11 -19.70
C ASN A 48 9.17 14.97 -18.18
N LEU A 49 8.10 14.32 -17.69
CA LEU A 49 7.86 14.06 -16.27
C LEU A 49 8.92 13.10 -15.71
N TYR A 50 9.27 12.04 -16.46
CA TYR A 50 10.36 11.15 -16.08
C TYR A 50 11.69 11.90 -15.91
N LYS A 51 12.06 12.76 -16.88
CA LYS A 51 13.28 13.56 -16.80
C LYS A 51 13.26 14.51 -15.62
N LEU A 52 12.13 15.16 -15.37
CA LEU A 52 11.93 16.06 -14.23
C LEU A 52 12.11 15.31 -12.91
N SER A 53 11.47 14.13 -12.76
CA SER A 53 11.60 13.28 -11.57
C SER A 53 13.03 12.80 -11.37
N LYS A 54 13.73 12.41 -12.43
CA LYS A 54 15.14 12.02 -12.38
C LYS A 54 16.02 13.18 -11.91
N GLY A 55 15.79 14.40 -12.41
CA GLY A 55 16.48 15.61 -11.96
C GLY A 55 16.17 15.92 -10.49
N TYR A 56 14.89 15.79 -10.09
CA TYR A 56 14.45 16.01 -8.71
C TYR A 56 15.15 15.08 -7.71
N PHE A 57 15.43 13.84 -8.05
CA PHE A 57 16.14 12.88 -7.20
C PHE A 57 17.67 12.95 -7.30
N SER A 58 18.21 13.71 -8.26
CA SER A 58 19.64 13.78 -8.47
C SER A 58 20.33 14.65 -7.42
N ASN A 59 21.49 14.18 -6.94
CA ASN A 59 22.43 14.94 -6.09
C ASN A 59 21.80 15.58 -4.83
N ARG A 60 20.77 14.95 -4.25
CA ARG A 60 20.17 15.48 -3.03
C ARG A 60 21.01 15.15 -1.81
N THR A 61 21.17 16.14 -0.97
CA THR A 61 21.85 16.03 0.31
C THR A 61 20.95 16.55 1.42
N THR A 62 21.16 16.07 2.63
CA THR A 62 20.63 16.67 3.85
C THR A 62 21.77 17.22 4.68
N VAL A 63 21.54 18.36 5.30
CA VAL A 63 22.48 18.98 6.22
C VAL A 63 21.83 18.99 7.60
N LEU A 64 22.53 18.42 8.58
CA LEU A 64 22.14 18.49 9.98
C LEU A 64 23.12 19.40 10.68
N THR A 65 22.60 20.48 11.26
CA THR A 65 23.41 21.43 12.05
C THR A 65 22.99 21.34 13.52
N MET A 66 23.95 21.08 14.40
CA MET A 66 23.75 21.03 15.84
C MET A 66 24.99 21.61 16.55
N ASN A 67 24.79 22.56 17.48
CA ASN A 67 25.87 23.20 18.24
C ASN A 67 27.03 23.71 17.37
N ASN A 68 26.74 24.42 16.29
CA ASN A 68 27.68 24.94 15.30
C ASN A 68 28.49 23.88 14.52
N VAL A 69 28.14 22.60 14.64
CA VAL A 69 28.69 21.52 13.83
C VAL A 69 27.66 21.14 12.77
N SER A 70 28.09 21.13 11.52
CA SER A 70 27.22 20.75 10.38
C SER A 70 27.76 19.47 9.73
N GLU A 71 26.88 18.49 9.57
CA GLU A 71 27.16 17.27 8.84
C GLU A 71 26.26 17.18 7.60
N THR A 72 26.86 16.85 6.46
CA THR A 72 26.15 16.69 5.18
C THR A 72 26.15 15.23 4.78
N ARG A 73 24.96 14.69 4.50
CA ARG A 73 24.80 13.32 4.00
C ARG A 73 24.01 13.29 2.70
N ARG A 74 24.44 12.43 1.78
CA ARG A 74 23.70 12.16 0.55
C ARG A 74 22.44 11.34 0.85
N ILE A 75 21.33 11.73 0.24
CA ILE A 75 20.06 11.01 0.31
C ILE A 75 19.88 10.21 -0.98
N THR A 76 19.41 8.98 -0.87
CA THR A 76 19.16 8.08 -2.01
C THR A 76 17.75 7.50 -2.02
N LYS A 77 16.96 7.79 -0.99
CA LYS A 77 15.59 7.32 -0.80
C LYS A 77 14.78 8.38 -0.04
N ARG A 78 13.49 8.19 0.09
CA ARG A 78 12.44 9.01 0.74
C ARG A 78 11.62 9.83 -0.25
N CYS A 79 10.31 9.83 -0.03
CA CYS A 79 9.42 10.86 -0.55
C CYS A 79 9.35 11.97 0.49
N PRO A 80 9.77 13.21 0.17
CA PRO A 80 9.74 14.30 1.16
C PRO A 80 8.32 14.59 1.62
N GLN A 81 8.09 14.47 2.92
CA GLN A 81 6.82 14.86 3.54
C GLN A 81 6.59 16.36 3.33
N GLY A 82 5.35 16.73 3.02
CA GLY A 82 4.99 18.12 2.71
C GLY A 82 5.32 18.57 1.29
N SER A 83 5.95 17.74 0.44
CA SER A 83 6.12 18.05 -0.98
C SER A 83 4.86 17.72 -1.76
N CYS A 84 4.51 18.53 -2.75
CA CYS A 84 3.35 18.28 -3.63
C CYS A 84 3.50 17.02 -4.50
N CYS A 85 4.73 16.59 -4.80
CA CYS A 85 5.02 15.41 -5.60
C CYS A 85 5.20 14.12 -4.78
N GLY A 86 5.41 14.21 -3.47
CA GLY A 86 5.61 13.07 -2.58
C GLY A 86 4.49 12.02 -2.67
N PRO A 87 3.21 12.40 -2.51
CA PRO A 87 2.10 11.48 -2.68
C PRO A 87 2.04 10.82 -4.07
N GLY A 88 2.35 11.56 -5.13
CA GLY A 88 2.41 11.02 -6.49
C GLY A 88 3.49 9.96 -6.66
N PHE A 89 4.69 10.19 -6.12
CA PHE A 89 5.77 9.20 -6.14
C PHE A 89 5.43 7.96 -5.30
N TRP A 90 4.77 8.16 -4.16
CA TRP A 90 4.28 7.05 -3.36
C TRP A 90 3.24 6.23 -4.12
N ASN A 91 2.29 6.87 -4.80
CA ASN A 91 1.28 6.19 -5.61
C ASN A 91 1.90 5.34 -6.74
N VAL A 92 3.02 5.76 -7.33
CA VAL A 92 3.75 4.94 -8.31
C VAL A 92 4.21 3.63 -7.69
N LEU A 93 4.74 3.65 -6.45
CA LEU A 93 5.13 2.43 -5.74
C LEU A 93 3.92 1.60 -5.31
N ASN A 94 2.88 2.27 -4.83
CA ASN A 94 1.67 1.62 -4.35
C ASN A 94 0.88 0.93 -5.48
N ASN A 95 1.06 1.39 -6.73
CA ASN A 95 0.40 0.78 -7.89
C ASN A 95 0.84 -0.67 -8.09
N TYR A 96 2.11 -1.01 -7.86
CA TYR A 96 2.58 -2.38 -7.91
C TYR A 96 1.85 -3.30 -6.91
N LEU A 97 1.49 -2.77 -5.74
CA LEU A 97 0.72 -3.51 -4.73
C LEU A 97 -0.73 -3.74 -5.20
N LEU A 98 -1.30 -2.77 -5.89
CA LEU A 98 -2.67 -2.86 -6.43
C LEU A 98 -2.76 -3.75 -7.67
N GLU A 99 -1.64 -4.02 -8.34
CA GLU A 99 -1.56 -4.95 -9.48
C GLU A 99 -1.44 -6.42 -9.06
N ILE A 100 -1.30 -6.71 -7.76
CA ILE A 100 -1.33 -8.10 -7.26
C ILE A 100 -2.68 -8.72 -7.60
N GLU A 101 -2.67 -9.81 -8.36
CA GLU A 101 -3.87 -10.56 -8.66
C GLU A 101 -4.44 -11.21 -7.40
N LEU A 102 -5.48 -10.61 -6.86
CA LEU A 102 -6.26 -11.17 -5.76
C LEU A 102 -7.27 -12.18 -6.29
N THR A 103 -7.71 -13.07 -5.42
CA THR A 103 -8.80 -14.01 -5.75
C THR A 103 -10.12 -13.25 -5.99
N ASN A 104 -11.08 -13.87 -6.69
CA ASN A 104 -12.42 -13.30 -6.91
C ASN A 104 -13.22 -13.08 -5.60
N HIS A 105 -12.69 -13.55 -4.48
CA HIS A 105 -13.27 -13.38 -3.15
C HIS A 105 -12.68 -12.19 -2.39
N SER A 106 -11.72 -11.50 -2.98
CA SER A 106 -10.96 -10.45 -2.30
C SER A 106 -10.92 -9.16 -3.12
N GLN A 107 -10.78 -8.04 -2.43
CA GLN A 107 -10.64 -6.71 -3.02
C GLN A 107 -9.63 -5.91 -2.19
N ALA A 108 -8.69 -5.25 -2.85
CA ALA A 108 -7.77 -4.30 -2.23
C ALA A 108 -8.23 -2.86 -2.46
N ILE A 109 -8.11 -2.04 -1.44
CA ILE A 109 -8.35 -0.60 -1.48
C ILE A 109 -7.16 0.07 -0.81
N ALA A 110 -6.44 0.93 -1.56
CA ALA A 110 -5.34 1.69 -1.02
C ALA A 110 -5.71 3.16 -0.87
N PHE A 111 -5.29 3.76 0.23
CA PHE A 111 -5.39 5.19 0.49
C PHE A 111 -4.12 5.66 1.18
N ALA A 112 -3.33 6.49 0.50
CA ALA A 112 -2.00 6.89 0.94
C ALA A 112 -1.13 5.66 1.31
N GLU A 113 -0.68 5.55 2.56
CA GLU A 113 0.11 4.42 3.08
C GLU A 113 -0.72 3.24 3.59
N ASP A 114 -2.03 3.42 3.71
CA ASP A 114 -2.94 2.39 4.19
C ASP A 114 -3.42 1.48 3.05
N LEU A 115 -3.31 0.19 3.26
CA LEU A 115 -3.93 -0.82 2.40
C LEU A 115 -5.01 -1.56 3.20
N ILE A 116 -6.21 -1.60 2.66
CA ILE A 116 -7.31 -2.39 3.19
C ILE A 116 -7.58 -3.55 2.24
N VAL A 117 -7.54 -4.77 2.76
CA VAL A 117 -7.92 -5.97 2.03
C VAL A 117 -9.24 -6.48 2.59
N LEU A 118 -10.24 -6.55 1.72
CA LEU A 118 -11.55 -7.11 2.00
C LEU A 118 -11.62 -8.51 1.44
N THR A 119 -12.05 -9.48 2.25
CA THR A 119 -12.21 -10.87 1.79
C THR A 119 -13.56 -11.41 2.23
N ARG A 120 -14.31 -11.98 1.30
CA ARG A 120 -15.66 -12.50 1.52
C ARG A 120 -15.72 -14.02 1.51
N GLY A 121 -16.62 -14.59 2.31
CA GLY A 121 -16.91 -16.03 2.32
C GLY A 121 -18.32 -16.33 2.83
N ASP A 122 -18.86 -17.50 2.48
CA ASP A 122 -20.15 -17.97 3.00
C ASP A 122 -20.05 -18.31 4.49
N LYS A 123 -18.84 -18.70 4.93
CA LYS A 123 -18.50 -19.06 6.31
C LYS A 123 -17.18 -18.44 6.71
N LEU A 124 -17.00 -18.21 8.00
CA LEU A 124 -15.80 -17.57 8.54
C LEU A 124 -14.52 -18.27 8.09
N TRP A 125 -14.43 -19.58 8.25
CA TRP A 125 -13.20 -20.33 7.91
C TRP A 125 -12.82 -20.23 6.42
N LYS A 126 -13.81 -20.06 5.50
CA LYS A 126 -13.52 -19.84 4.09
C LYS A 126 -12.93 -18.45 3.85
N ALA A 127 -13.53 -17.43 4.48
CA ALA A 127 -13.01 -16.07 4.39
C ALA A 127 -11.60 -15.97 4.97
N GLU A 128 -11.32 -16.65 6.09
CA GLU A 128 -9.98 -16.74 6.70
C GLU A 128 -8.98 -17.40 5.75
N ASN A 129 -9.34 -18.52 5.12
CA ASN A 129 -8.47 -19.18 4.16
C ASN A 129 -8.12 -18.27 2.96
N TYR A 130 -9.11 -17.60 2.40
CA TYR A 130 -8.87 -16.65 1.31
C TYR A 130 -7.99 -15.49 1.78
N MET A 131 -8.25 -14.92 2.97
CA MET A 131 -7.44 -13.85 3.54
C MET A 131 -5.98 -14.30 3.72
N ASN A 132 -5.74 -15.50 4.22
CA ASN A 132 -4.38 -16.04 4.40
C ASN A 132 -3.64 -16.17 3.05
N ILE A 133 -4.35 -16.56 1.99
CA ILE A 133 -3.78 -16.62 0.63
C ILE A 133 -3.37 -15.22 0.16
N GLU A 134 -4.25 -14.23 0.34
CA GLU A 134 -3.96 -12.86 -0.08
C GLU A 134 -2.83 -12.24 0.73
N MET A 135 -2.82 -12.45 2.04
CA MET A 135 -1.75 -11.95 2.91
C MET A 135 -0.40 -12.55 2.51
N LYS A 136 -0.36 -13.84 2.14
CA LYS A 136 0.87 -14.47 1.65
C LYS A 136 1.39 -13.80 0.38
N LYS A 137 0.52 -13.53 -0.61
CA LYS A 137 0.90 -12.80 -1.84
C LYS A 137 1.45 -11.41 -1.55
N ILE A 138 0.79 -10.68 -0.64
CA ILE A 138 1.23 -9.33 -0.23
C ILE A 138 2.60 -9.40 0.46
N MET A 139 2.83 -10.40 1.32
CA MET A 139 4.12 -10.62 1.97
C MET A 139 5.22 -11.00 0.97
N GLU A 140 4.93 -11.86 -0.01
CA GLU A 140 5.85 -12.24 -1.07
C GLU A 140 6.23 -11.02 -1.93
N TRP A 141 5.22 -10.23 -2.33
CA TRP A 141 5.46 -8.96 -3.02
C TRP A 141 6.35 -8.02 -2.21
N GLN A 142 6.06 -7.87 -0.93
CA GLN A 142 6.87 -7.07 -0.02
C GLN A 142 8.33 -7.52 -0.01
N GLN A 143 8.62 -8.82 0.11
CA GLN A 143 9.99 -9.35 0.09
C GLN A 143 10.71 -9.02 -1.22
N THR A 144 9.99 -9.04 -2.34
CA THR A 144 10.52 -8.68 -3.65
C THR A 144 10.89 -7.19 -3.72
N VAL A 145 10.11 -6.34 -3.08
CA VAL A 145 10.35 -4.89 -3.00
C VAL A 145 11.31 -4.54 -1.84
N ASP A 146 11.36 -5.34 -0.78
CA ASP A 146 12.17 -5.15 0.45
C ASP A 146 13.66 -5.41 0.26
N SER A 147 14.11 -5.96 -0.83
CA SER A 147 15.52 -5.75 -1.20
C SER A 147 15.84 -4.24 -1.28
N CYS A 148 14.82 -3.39 -1.25
CA CYS A 148 14.87 -1.91 -1.25
C CYS A 148 14.02 -1.20 -0.18
N LEU A 149 12.98 -1.81 0.43
CA LEU A 149 11.92 -1.03 1.08
C LEU A 149 11.25 -1.68 2.24
N MET A 150 11.23 -1.87 3.31
CA MET A 150 10.16 -1.98 4.33
C MET A 150 10.25 -3.13 5.33
N LYS A 151 10.29 -2.71 6.58
CA LYS A 151 9.79 -3.54 7.67
C LYS A 151 8.31 -3.18 7.88
N THR A 152 7.39 -4.05 7.47
CA THR A 152 5.96 -3.88 7.77
C THR A 152 5.66 -4.34 9.18
N ASN A 153 4.91 -3.54 9.92
CA ASN A 153 4.20 -4.01 11.09
C ASN A 153 2.80 -4.42 10.62
N HIS A 154 2.50 -5.71 10.71
CA HIS A 154 1.15 -6.20 10.49
C HIS A 154 0.33 -5.94 11.76
N GLU A 155 -0.43 -4.87 11.79
CA GLU A 155 -1.58 -4.81 12.68
C GLU A 155 -2.77 -5.46 11.97
N LEU A 156 -3.00 -6.74 12.27
CA LEU A 156 -4.21 -7.45 11.90
C LEU A 156 -5.36 -6.85 12.71
N CYS A 157 -5.99 -5.81 12.21
CA CYS A 157 -7.26 -5.35 12.74
C CYS A 157 -8.37 -6.21 12.13
N LEU A 158 -8.72 -7.30 12.79
CA LEU A 158 -9.82 -8.18 12.42
C LEU A 158 -11.13 -7.46 12.74
N CYS A 159 -11.64 -6.67 11.82
CA CYS A 159 -13.01 -6.16 11.90
C CYS A 159 -13.94 -7.19 11.28
N LEU A 160 -14.55 -8.05 12.10
CA LEU A 160 -15.70 -8.86 11.71
C LEU A 160 -16.88 -7.92 11.44
N VAL A 161 -17.16 -7.60 10.20
CA VAL A 161 -18.37 -6.90 9.82
C VAL A 161 -19.52 -7.91 9.73
N GLY A 162 -20.20 -8.01 10.81
CA GLY A 162 -21.55 -8.44 11.13
C GLY A 162 -22.23 -9.55 10.35
N GLN A 163 -22.73 -10.53 11.11
CA GLN A 163 -23.92 -11.31 10.73
C GLN A 163 -25.10 -10.35 10.55
N GLY A 164 -25.73 -10.38 9.37
CA GLY A 164 -26.87 -9.54 9.05
C GLY A 164 -27.95 -9.60 10.14
N ARG A 165 -28.23 -8.46 10.77
CA ARG A 165 -29.38 -8.31 11.65
C ARG A 165 -30.66 -8.60 10.86
N LYS A 166 -31.48 -9.54 11.35
CA LYS A 166 -32.86 -9.70 10.89
C LYS A 166 -33.54 -8.32 10.95
N ARG A 167 -33.87 -7.73 9.81
CA ARG A 167 -34.92 -6.70 9.80
C ARG A 167 -36.19 -7.41 10.21
N LYS A 168 -36.68 -7.14 11.44
CA LYS A 168 -38.05 -7.46 11.80
C LYS A 168 -38.95 -6.65 10.85
N LYS A 169 -39.80 -7.37 10.13
CA LYS A 169 -40.95 -6.78 9.42
C LYS A 169 -41.92 -6.21 10.45
#